data_622bf675d233b2c1f4a77505b7d13de7
#
_entry.id   622bf675d233b2c1f4a77505b7d13de7
#
_cell.length_a   1.000
_cell.length_b   1.000
_cell.length_c   1.000
_cell.angle_alpha   90.00
_cell.angle_beta   90.00
_cell.angle_gamma   90.00
#
_symmetry.space_group_name_H-M   'P 1'
#
loop_
_entity.id
_entity.type
_entity.pdbx_description
1 polymer ?
#
loop_
_entity_poly.entity_id
_entity_poly.type
_entity_poly.pdbx_seq_one_letter_code
_entity_poly.pdbx_strand_id
1 'polypeptide(L)'
;TTEGKAGKQAALGLSSPPLPEIPKDMPYFSCRNIASARFGLAFSIHRFETHDSLNNENSVVHVKASVPGAFNAYNITAAILAVHGTTGISIEKLALCAQKLTSVKGRMTVIDEGQPFEVIVDYAHTPSSFETIFPPVKNRAMGKMICVFGSGGERDTTKRPLQGEIAARFCDIVILTDEDPRKEDRMK
;
A
#
# COMPACT_ATOMS: atom_id res chain seq x y z
N THR A 1 6.18 31.43 -6.20
CA THR A 1 4.79 31.02 -6.46
C THR A 1 4.80 29.83 -7.42
N THR A 2 4.83 28.62 -6.88
CA THR A 2 4.62 27.39 -7.65
C THR A 2 3.48 26.63 -6.99
N GLU A 3 2.28 26.87 -7.50
CA GLU A 3 1.10 26.05 -7.21
C GLU A 3 1.35 24.64 -7.74
N GLY A 4 1.41 23.68 -6.82
CA GLY A 4 1.50 22.26 -7.13
C GLY A 4 0.22 21.80 -7.83
N LYS A 5 0.35 21.37 -9.07
CA LYS A 5 -0.71 20.71 -9.83
C LYS A 5 -1.12 19.43 -9.10
N ALA A 6 -2.27 19.46 -8.46
CA ALA A 6 -2.98 18.28 -8.02
C ALA A 6 -3.21 17.38 -9.24
N GLY A 7 -2.59 16.20 -9.26
CA GLY A 7 -2.75 15.23 -10.32
C GLY A 7 -4.20 14.82 -10.44
N LYS A 8 -4.81 15.06 -11.61
CA LYS A 8 -6.11 14.54 -11.99
C LYS A 8 -6.02 13.01 -11.96
N GLN A 9 -6.61 12.38 -10.96
CA GLN A 9 -7.01 10.98 -11.04
C GLN A 9 -8.06 10.88 -12.15
N ALA A 10 -7.66 10.35 -13.30
CA ALA A 10 -8.61 9.93 -14.33
C ALA A 10 -9.35 8.70 -13.76
N ALA A 11 -10.55 8.91 -13.27
CA ALA A 11 -11.43 7.87 -12.80
C ALA A 11 -11.79 6.95 -13.97
N LEU A 12 -11.30 5.73 -13.97
CA LEU A 12 -12.07 4.59 -14.48
C LEU A 12 -13.34 4.54 -13.63
N GLY A 13 -14.53 4.72 -14.22
CA GLY A 13 -15.83 4.97 -13.62
C GLY A 13 -16.36 3.99 -12.54
N LEU A 14 -15.50 3.57 -11.65
CA LEU A 14 -15.82 2.90 -10.40
C LEU A 14 -15.81 3.98 -9.31
N SER A 15 -16.97 4.58 -9.06
CA SER A 15 -17.16 5.38 -7.85
C SER A 15 -16.86 4.50 -6.65
N SER A 16 -15.79 4.82 -5.94
CA SER A 16 -15.58 4.24 -4.60
C SER A 16 -16.86 4.48 -3.80
N PRO A 17 -17.36 3.49 -3.06
CA PRO A 17 -18.50 3.72 -2.18
C PRO A 17 -18.18 4.92 -1.28
N PRO A 18 -19.15 5.79 -0.98
CA PRO A 18 -18.91 6.89 -0.08
C PRO A 18 -18.32 6.33 1.22
N LEU A 19 -17.27 6.98 1.70
CA LEU A 19 -16.70 6.63 3.01
C LEU A 19 -17.83 6.76 4.04
N PRO A 20 -17.94 5.81 5.00
CA PRO A 20 -18.93 5.93 6.04
C PRO A 20 -18.72 7.28 6.76
N GLU A 21 -19.81 7.99 7.01
CA GLU A 21 -19.76 9.24 7.78
C GLU A 21 -19.16 8.93 9.16
N ILE A 22 -18.02 9.55 9.45
CA ILE A 22 -17.39 9.45 10.76
C ILE A 22 -18.26 10.27 11.72
N PRO A 23 -18.76 9.67 12.84
CA PRO A 23 -19.49 10.42 13.84
C PRO A 23 -18.71 11.65 14.30
N LYS A 24 -19.35 12.82 14.34
CA LYS A 24 -18.68 14.11 14.59
C LYS A 24 -18.01 14.21 15.96
N ASP A 25 -18.47 13.41 16.89
CA ASP A 25 -18.05 13.35 18.31
C ASP A 25 -17.06 12.24 18.61
N MET A 26 -16.64 11.46 17.61
CA MET A 26 -15.63 10.41 17.80
C MET A 26 -14.22 10.89 17.50
N PRO A 27 -13.24 10.55 18.36
CA PRO A 27 -11.84 10.78 18.04
C PRO A 27 -11.42 9.93 16.83
N TYR A 28 -10.58 10.48 15.97
CA TYR A 28 -10.06 9.76 14.83
C TYR A 28 -8.55 9.97 14.67
N PHE A 29 -7.94 9.10 13.86
CA PHE A 29 -6.51 9.13 13.58
C PHE A 29 -6.28 9.25 12.08
N SER A 30 -5.27 10.03 11.70
CA SER A 30 -4.87 10.22 10.31
C SER A 30 -3.39 9.89 10.15
N CYS A 31 -3.06 9.15 9.09
CA CYS A 31 -1.68 8.98 8.64
C CYS A 31 -1.30 10.12 7.72
N ARG A 32 -0.20 10.82 8.03
CA ARG A 32 0.31 11.92 7.22
C ARG A 32 1.83 11.79 6.97
N ASN A 33 2.33 12.58 6.03
CA ASN A 33 3.77 12.68 5.74
C ASN A 33 4.41 11.31 5.45
N ILE A 34 3.71 10.48 4.65
CA ILE A 34 4.17 9.13 4.34
C ILE A 34 5.31 9.20 3.34
N ALA A 35 6.51 8.78 3.76
CA ALA A 35 7.69 8.63 2.94
C ALA A 35 8.10 7.16 2.91
N SER A 36 8.05 6.53 1.74
CA SER A 36 8.43 5.14 1.55
C SER A 36 9.71 5.03 0.74
N ALA A 37 10.62 4.16 1.19
CA ALA A 37 11.87 3.84 0.54
C ALA A 37 11.95 2.33 0.25
N ARG A 38 13.04 1.89 -0.39
CA ARG A 38 13.28 0.47 -0.75
C ARG A 38 13.13 -0.49 0.44
N PHE A 39 13.63 -0.10 1.61
CA PHE A 39 13.73 -0.97 2.80
C PHE A 39 12.95 -0.46 4.01
N GLY A 40 12.05 0.50 3.83
CA GLY A 40 11.31 1.00 4.97
C GLY A 40 10.40 2.17 4.64
N LEU A 41 9.73 2.64 5.67
CA LEU A 41 8.87 3.81 5.58
C LEU A 41 8.94 4.65 6.86
N ALA A 42 8.64 5.94 6.70
CA ALA A 42 8.43 6.87 7.79
C ALA A 42 7.10 7.61 7.57
N PHE A 43 6.36 7.87 8.63
CA PHE A 43 5.10 8.60 8.58
C PHE A 43 4.76 9.20 9.95
N SER A 44 3.69 9.97 10.02
CA SER A 44 3.16 10.48 11.27
C SER A 44 1.71 10.06 11.50
N ILE A 45 1.38 9.72 12.73
CA ILE A 45 0.02 9.48 13.20
C ILE A 45 -0.44 10.73 13.93
N HIS A 46 -1.54 11.32 13.47
CA HIS A 46 -2.16 12.51 14.03
C HIS A 46 -3.48 12.11 14.70
N ARG A 47 -3.67 12.51 15.94
CA ARG A 47 -4.91 12.30 16.69
C ARG A 47 -5.74 13.56 16.69
N PHE A 48 -7.03 13.41 16.46
CA PHE A 48 -8.04 14.46 16.50
C PHE A 48 -9.17 14.04 17.44
N GLU A 49 -9.59 14.93 18.33
CA GLU A 49 -10.65 14.63 19.29
C GLU A 49 -12.03 14.58 18.63
N THR A 50 -12.28 15.46 17.67
CA THR A 50 -13.54 15.52 16.93
C THR A 50 -13.30 15.88 15.46
N HIS A 51 -14.27 15.65 14.60
CA HIS A 51 -14.20 16.02 13.18
C HIS A 51 -14.01 17.54 12.99
N ASP A 52 -14.59 18.37 13.85
CA ASP A 52 -14.46 19.83 13.79
C ASP A 52 -13.10 20.34 14.30
N SER A 53 -12.28 19.44 14.87
CA SER A 53 -10.93 19.74 15.40
C SER A 53 -9.83 19.62 14.32
N LEU A 54 -10.16 19.63 13.03
CA LEU A 54 -9.18 19.47 11.91
C LEU A 54 -7.98 20.43 12.00
N ASN A 55 -8.14 21.57 12.67
CA ASN A 55 -7.11 22.57 12.91
C ASN A 55 -6.45 22.47 14.30
N ASN A 56 -6.88 21.53 15.14
CA ASN A 56 -6.41 21.39 16.53
C ASN A 56 -5.90 19.97 16.74
N GLU A 57 -4.67 19.70 16.31
CA GLU A 57 -4.00 18.42 16.51
C GLU A 57 -3.65 18.26 17.99
N ASN A 58 -4.23 17.25 18.64
CA ASN A 58 -3.95 17.01 20.05
C ASN A 58 -2.63 16.27 20.29
N SER A 59 -2.19 15.46 19.32
CA SER A 59 -0.88 14.81 19.36
C SER A 59 -0.43 14.32 17.99
N VAL A 60 0.89 14.36 17.79
CA VAL A 60 1.56 13.84 16.60
C VAL A 60 2.61 12.83 17.04
N VAL A 61 2.54 11.61 16.50
CA VAL A 61 3.49 10.54 16.77
C VAL A 61 4.21 10.16 15.49
N HIS A 62 5.54 10.27 15.48
CA HIS A 62 6.36 9.87 14.35
C HIS A 62 6.68 8.38 14.41
N VAL A 63 6.47 7.68 13.30
CA VAL A 63 6.70 6.24 13.16
C VAL A 63 7.75 6.01 12.09
N LYS A 64 8.71 5.12 12.39
CA LYS A 64 9.64 4.56 11.41
C LYS A 64 9.51 3.04 11.45
N ALA A 65 9.52 2.39 10.30
CA ALA A 65 9.45 0.93 10.20
C ALA A 65 10.33 0.43 9.06
N SER A 66 10.91 -0.76 9.25
CA SER A 66 11.72 -1.44 8.22
C SER A 66 10.87 -2.26 7.23
N VAL A 67 9.63 -1.83 7.01
CA VAL A 67 8.66 -2.44 6.12
C VAL A 67 8.40 -1.47 4.97
N PRO A 68 8.71 -1.80 3.71
CA PRO A 68 8.49 -0.91 2.58
C PRO A 68 7.02 -0.83 2.17
N GLY A 69 6.68 0.16 1.33
CA GLY A 69 5.35 0.36 0.78
C GLY A 69 4.49 1.33 1.61
N ALA A 70 4.06 2.43 0.98
CA ALA A 70 3.31 3.50 1.63
C ALA A 70 2.00 3.02 2.28
N PHE A 71 1.33 2.00 1.70
CA PHE A 71 0.12 1.40 2.25
C PHE A 71 0.35 0.73 3.62
N ASN A 72 1.59 0.33 3.93
CA ASN A 72 1.92 -0.23 5.25
C ASN A 72 1.87 0.82 6.37
N ALA A 73 1.85 2.12 6.07
CA ALA A 73 1.59 3.15 7.07
C ALA A 73 0.21 2.94 7.72
N TYR A 74 -0.80 2.63 6.91
CA TYR A 74 -2.16 2.36 7.40
C TYR A 74 -2.22 1.03 8.17
N ASN A 75 -1.57 -0.02 7.68
CA ASN A 75 -1.51 -1.33 8.34
C ASN A 75 -0.84 -1.22 9.72
N ILE A 76 0.30 -0.53 9.79
CA ILE A 76 1.04 -0.32 11.04
C ILE A 76 0.24 0.56 12.00
N THR A 77 -0.40 1.63 11.50
CA THR A 77 -1.28 2.46 12.35
C THR A 77 -2.43 1.65 12.92
N ALA A 78 -3.12 0.87 12.09
CA ALA A 78 -4.20 0.00 12.57
C ALA A 78 -3.73 -0.97 13.64
N ALA A 79 -2.55 -1.59 13.47
CA ALA A 79 -1.97 -2.49 14.46
C ALA A 79 -1.61 -1.76 15.78
N ILE A 80 -0.99 -0.57 15.68
CA ILE A 80 -0.68 0.26 16.85
C ILE A 80 -1.96 0.62 17.62
N LEU A 81 -2.99 1.08 16.92
CA LEU A 81 -4.25 1.49 17.55
C LEU A 81 -4.99 0.30 18.17
N ALA A 82 -4.99 -0.86 17.52
CA ALA A 82 -5.59 -2.08 18.06
C ALA A 82 -4.90 -2.52 19.35
N VAL A 83 -3.56 -2.53 19.37
CA VAL A 83 -2.80 -2.89 20.58
C VAL A 83 -2.98 -1.84 21.66
N HIS A 84 -2.93 -0.54 21.31
CA HIS A 84 -3.19 0.54 22.26
C HIS A 84 -4.57 0.37 22.92
N GLY A 85 -5.62 0.18 22.14
CA GLY A 85 -6.98 0.05 22.62
C GLY A 85 -7.22 -1.18 23.52
N THR A 86 -6.48 -2.27 23.29
CA THR A 86 -6.64 -3.52 24.07
C THR A 86 -5.73 -3.60 25.30
N THR A 87 -4.58 -2.93 25.29
CA THR A 87 -3.57 -3.07 26.36
C THR A 87 -3.33 -1.81 27.16
N GLY A 88 -3.77 -0.64 26.68
CA GLY A 88 -3.47 0.66 27.26
C GLY A 88 -2.00 1.13 27.08
N ILE A 89 -1.16 0.38 26.33
CA ILE A 89 0.21 0.81 26.04
C ILE A 89 0.16 2.07 25.16
N SER A 90 0.95 3.09 25.48
CA SER A 90 0.92 4.36 24.74
C SER A 90 1.33 4.21 23.26
N ILE A 91 0.75 5.03 22.40
CA ILE A 91 0.99 5.01 20.95
C ILE A 91 2.47 5.29 20.66
N GLU A 92 3.12 6.19 21.40
CA GLU A 92 4.55 6.52 21.27
C GLU A 92 5.43 5.30 21.53
N LYS A 93 5.11 4.52 22.55
CA LYS A 93 5.83 3.29 22.89
C LYS A 93 5.68 2.23 21.81
N LEU A 94 4.48 2.09 21.27
CA LEU A 94 4.19 1.18 20.16
C LEU A 94 4.86 1.63 18.85
N ALA A 95 4.90 2.94 18.58
CA ALA A 95 5.61 3.50 17.44
C ALA A 95 7.11 3.18 17.46
N LEU A 96 7.75 3.18 18.63
CA LEU A 96 9.14 2.73 18.76
C LEU A 96 9.30 1.23 18.45
N CYS A 97 8.30 0.41 18.81
CA CYS A 97 8.32 -1.02 18.48
C CYS A 97 8.19 -1.27 16.98
N ALA A 98 7.53 -0.38 16.23
CA ALA A 98 7.39 -0.51 14.78
C ALA A 98 8.74 -0.55 14.03
N GLN A 99 9.81 0.02 14.59
CA GLN A 99 11.16 -0.06 14.02
C GLN A 99 11.72 -1.50 13.98
N LYS A 100 11.18 -2.39 14.82
CA LYS A 100 11.59 -3.79 14.90
C LYS A 100 10.75 -4.71 13.99
N LEU A 101 9.75 -4.16 13.29
CA LEU A 101 8.95 -4.95 12.37
C LEU A 101 9.80 -5.41 11.19
N THR A 102 9.70 -6.68 10.89
CA THR A 102 10.27 -7.27 9.68
C THR A 102 9.20 -7.36 8.60
N SER A 103 9.62 -7.31 7.33
CA SER A 103 8.69 -7.47 6.22
C SER A 103 7.99 -8.83 6.29
N VAL A 104 6.69 -8.85 6.07
CA VAL A 104 5.92 -10.09 5.91
C VAL A 104 6.22 -10.64 4.52
N LYS A 105 6.57 -11.94 4.42
CA LYS A 105 6.85 -12.60 3.14
C LYS A 105 5.70 -12.38 2.14
N GLY A 106 6.04 -11.99 0.92
CA GLY A 106 5.07 -11.68 -0.12
C GLY A 106 4.34 -10.33 0.07
N ARG A 107 4.86 -9.43 0.89
CA ARG A 107 4.35 -8.06 1.06
C ARG A 107 5.48 -7.07 0.80
N MET A 108 5.64 -6.66 -0.45
CA MET A 108 6.77 -5.83 -0.90
C MET A 108 8.13 -6.41 -0.48
N THR A 109 8.25 -7.73 -0.48
CA THR A 109 9.48 -8.41 -0.08
C THR A 109 10.55 -8.18 -1.15
N VAL A 110 11.62 -7.49 -0.77
CA VAL A 110 12.79 -7.33 -1.63
C VAL A 110 13.68 -8.56 -1.48
N ILE A 111 14.01 -9.21 -2.59
CA ILE A 111 14.97 -10.31 -2.65
C ILE A 111 16.30 -9.70 -3.05
N ASP A 112 17.31 -9.86 -2.21
CA ASP A 112 18.67 -9.35 -2.41
C ASP A 112 19.67 -10.47 -2.22
N GLU A 113 20.14 -11.03 -3.32
CA GLU A 113 21.15 -12.10 -3.40
C GLU A 113 22.42 -11.58 -4.10
N GLY A 114 22.64 -10.25 -4.09
CA GLY A 114 23.80 -9.61 -4.72
C GLY A 114 23.62 -9.35 -6.23
N GLN A 115 22.44 -9.56 -6.79
CA GLN A 115 22.15 -9.28 -8.20
C GLN A 115 22.08 -7.75 -8.47
N PRO A 116 22.45 -7.28 -9.69
CA PRO A 116 22.47 -5.86 -10.05
C PRO A 116 21.09 -5.30 -10.45
N PHE A 117 20.01 -5.94 -10.03
CA PHE A 117 18.62 -5.53 -10.27
C PHE A 117 17.77 -5.80 -9.05
N GLU A 118 16.67 -5.04 -8.91
CA GLU A 118 15.72 -5.23 -7.82
C GLU A 118 14.72 -6.33 -8.15
N VAL A 119 14.47 -7.23 -7.21
CA VAL A 119 13.40 -8.23 -7.27
C VAL A 119 12.45 -7.98 -6.11
N ILE A 120 11.16 -7.81 -6.42
CA ILE A 120 10.11 -7.59 -5.43
C ILE A 120 9.07 -8.69 -5.56
N VAL A 121 8.74 -9.33 -4.44
CA VAL A 121 7.64 -10.29 -4.36
C VAL A 121 6.51 -9.69 -3.54
N ASP A 122 5.32 -9.61 -4.15
CA ASP A 122 4.12 -9.10 -3.50
C ASP A 122 2.90 -9.97 -3.79
N TYR A 123 1.97 -10.02 -2.86
CA TYR A 123 0.71 -10.76 -2.98
C TYR A 123 -0.38 -9.98 -3.72
N ALA A 124 -0.06 -8.89 -4.37
CA ALA A 124 -1.01 -8.11 -5.16
C ALA A 124 -1.72 -8.99 -6.19
N HIS A 125 -3.04 -9.07 -6.13
CA HIS A 125 -3.86 -9.90 -7.00
C HIS A 125 -5.18 -9.24 -7.41
N THR A 126 -5.30 -7.93 -7.18
CA THR A 126 -6.44 -7.11 -7.58
C THR A 126 -5.99 -5.92 -8.43
N PRO A 127 -6.85 -5.37 -9.31
CA PRO A 127 -6.52 -4.16 -10.07
C PRO A 127 -6.07 -3.00 -9.16
N SER A 128 -6.78 -2.75 -8.06
CA SER A 128 -6.45 -1.68 -7.12
C SER A 128 -5.08 -1.87 -6.43
N SER A 129 -4.68 -3.12 -6.16
CA SER A 129 -3.34 -3.39 -5.62
C SER A 129 -2.24 -3.12 -6.65
N PHE A 130 -2.46 -3.41 -7.93
CA PHE A 130 -1.52 -3.06 -9.02
C PHE A 130 -1.38 -1.54 -9.15
N GLU A 131 -2.50 -0.79 -9.14
CA GLU A 131 -2.49 0.68 -9.13
C GLU A 131 -1.75 1.27 -7.91
N THR A 132 -1.73 0.56 -6.80
CA THR A 132 -1.03 1.00 -5.59
C THR A 132 0.48 0.72 -5.65
N ILE A 133 0.88 -0.42 -6.20
CA ILE A 133 2.26 -0.92 -6.14
C ILE A 133 3.10 -0.44 -7.33
N PHE A 134 2.56 -0.47 -8.54
CA PHE A 134 3.34 -0.20 -9.75
C PHE A 134 3.87 1.24 -9.86
N PRO A 135 3.09 2.30 -9.58
CA PRO A 135 3.59 3.66 -9.72
C PRO A 135 4.85 3.95 -8.87
N PRO A 136 4.89 3.65 -7.57
CA PRO A 136 6.08 3.92 -6.77
C PRO A 136 7.28 3.05 -7.17
N VAL A 137 7.06 1.83 -7.67
CA VAL A 137 8.14 0.98 -8.20
C VAL A 137 8.66 1.55 -9.52
N LYS A 138 7.77 1.91 -10.46
CA LYS A 138 8.16 2.52 -11.74
C LYS A 138 8.92 3.82 -11.56
N ASN A 139 8.47 4.68 -10.65
CA ASN A 139 9.09 5.99 -10.41
C ASN A 139 10.54 5.90 -9.90
N ARG A 140 10.90 4.82 -9.20
CA ARG A 140 12.27 4.61 -8.73
C ARG A 140 13.11 3.70 -9.63
N ALA A 141 12.50 3.04 -10.60
CA ALA A 141 13.21 2.16 -11.52
C ALA A 141 14.12 2.97 -12.45
N MET A 142 15.41 2.67 -12.48
CA MET A 142 16.38 3.29 -13.40
C MET A 142 16.45 2.56 -14.74
N GLY A 143 15.90 1.36 -14.83
CA GLY A 143 15.90 0.51 -16.00
C GLY A 143 14.48 0.04 -16.34
N LYS A 144 14.40 -1.12 -17.00
CA LYS A 144 13.13 -1.73 -17.38
C LYS A 144 12.41 -2.30 -16.16
N MET A 145 11.10 -2.07 -16.08
CA MET A 145 10.22 -2.72 -15.12
C MET A 145 9.59 -3.96 -15.77
N ILE A 146 9.84 -5.11 -15.20
CA ILE A 146 9.32 -6.41 -15.63
C ILE A 146 8.30 -6.88 -14.60
N CYS A 147 7.10 -7.21 -15.03
CA CYS A 147 6.07 -7.78 -14.18
C CYS A 147 5.79 -9.23 -14.58
N VAL A 148 5.78 -10.11 -13.58
CA VAL A 148 5.39 -11.52 -13.76
C VAL A 148 4.21 -11.77 -12.84
N PHE A 149 3.06 -12.14 -13.40
CA PHE A 149 1.87 -12.43 -12.60
C PHE A 149 0.93 -13.41 -13.29
N GLY A 150 0.02 -13.96 -12.49
CA GLY A 150 -1.09 -14.77 -12.95
C GLY A 150 -2.37 -14.43 -12.20
N SER A 151 -3.43 -15.18 -12.48
CA SER A 151 -4.69 -15.09 -11.77
C SER A 151 -5.20 -16.50 -11.48
N GLY A 152 -5.57 -16.74 -10.21
CA GLY A 152 -6.09 -18.03 -9.80
C GLY A 152 -7.33 -18.44 -10.59
N GLY A 153 -7.38 -19.72 -10.98
CA GLY A 153 -8.52 -20.32 -11.65
C GLY A 153 -9.74 -20.42 -10.75
N GLU A 154 -10.93 -20.54 -11.35
CA GLU A 154 -12.22 -20.62 -10.64
C GLU A 154 -12.44 -19.45 -9.66
N ARG A 155 -11.90 -18.29 -9.99
CA ARG A 155 -12.04 -17.02 -9.27
C ARG A 155 -12.65 -15.98 -10.20
N ASP A 156 -12.78 -14.75 -9.70
CA ASP A 156 -13.24 -13.61 -10.49
C ASP A 156 -12.36 -13.41 -11.73
N THR A 157 -12.92 -13.69 -12.91
CA THR A 157 -12.24 -13.54 -14.20
C THR A 157 -12.32 -12.11 -14.72
N THR A 158 -13.25 -11.28 -14.24
CA THR A 158 -13.47 -9.91 -14.71
C THR A 158 -12.30 -9.00 -14.39
N LYS A 159 -11.51 -9.31 -13.36
CA LYS A 159 -10.31 -8.59 -12.98
C LYS A 159 -9.12 -8.83 -13.93
N ARG A 160 -9.09 -9.94 -14.68
CA ARG A 160 -7.93 -10.35 -15.50
C ARG A 160 -7.56 -9.32 -16.58
N PRO A 161 -8.51 -8.85 -17.43
CA PRO A 161 -8.19 -7.82 -18.42
C PRO A 161 -7.76 -6.50 -17.78
N LEU A 162 -8.37 -6.11 -16.66
CA LEU A 162 -7.99 -4.91 -15.92
C LEU A 162 -6.56 -4.99 -15.36
N GLN A 163 -6.17 -6.13 -14.81
CA GLN A 163 -4.80 -6.37 -14.36
C GLN A 163 -3.81 -6.28 -15.53
N GLY A 164 -4.13 -6.87 -16.68
CA GLY A 164 -3.31 -6.77 -17.89
C GLY A 164 -3.14 -5.35 -18.39
N GLU A 165 -4.23 -4.56 -18.42
CA GLU A 165 -4.23 -3.15 -18.80
C GLU A 165 -3.32 -2.32 -17.88
N ILE A 166 -3.47 -2.49 -16.56
CA ILE A 166 -2.66 -1.76 -15.58
C ILE A 166 -1.19 -2.17 -15.70
N ALA A 167 -0.90 -3.48 -15.82
CA ALA A 167 0.47 -3.96 -16.02
C ALA A 167 1.10 -3.37 -17.27
N ALA A 168 0.39 -3.35 -18.40
CA ALA A 168 0.87 -2.77 -19.65
C ALA A 168 1.13 -1.26 -19.58
N ARG A 169 0.41 -0.53 -18.70
CA ARG A 169 0.58 0.91 -18.50
C ARG A 169 1.89 1.25 -17.77
N PHE A 170 2.30 0.42 -16.83
CA PHE A 170 3.43 0.71 -15.95
C PHE A 170 4.69 -0.09 -16.27
N CYS A 171 4.56 -1.29 -16.84
CA CYS A 171 5.67 -2.19 -17.05
C CYS A 171 6.16 -2.17 -18.51
N ASP A 172 7.47 -2.29 -18.68
CA ASP A 172 8.10 -2.39 -20.00
C ASP A 172 7.99 -3.80 -20.59
N ILE A 173 7.86 -4.80 -19.71
CA ILE A 173 7.67 -6.21 -20.08
C ILE A 173 6.65 -6.81 -19.11
N VAL A 174 5.66 -7.51 -19.68
CA VAL A 174 4.64 -8.24 -18.91
C VAL A 174 4.73 -9.72 -19.29
N ILE A 175 4.90 -10.56 -18.28
CA ILE A 175 4.94 -12.02 -18.42
C ILE A 175 3.73 -12.59 -17.68
N LEU A 176 2.83 -13.22 -18.43
CA LEU A 176 1.70 -13.94 -17.85
C LEU A 176 2.12 -15.37 -17.58
N THR A 177 1.79 -15.85 -16.40
CA THR A 177 2.09 -17.23 -15.98
C THR A 177 0.91 -17.82 -15.22
N ASP A 178 0.93 -19.13 -15.01
CA ASP A 178 -0.02 -19.77 -14.13
C ASP A 178 0.30 -19.40 -12.67
N GLU A 179 -0.72 -19.03 -11.92
CA GLU A 179 -0.65 -18.93 -10.47
C GLU A 179 -1.15 -20.27 -9.85
N ASP A 180 -2.45 -20.49 -9.92
CA ASP A 180 -3.13 -21.71 -9.49
C ASP A 180 -4.30 -21.95 -10.47
N PRO A 181 -4.10 -22.70 -11.57
CA PRO A 181 -5.09 -22.82 -12.63
C PRO A 181 -6.29 -23.65 -12.20
N ARG A 182 -6.19 -24.44 -11.12
CA ARG A 182 -7.22 -25.36 -10.67
C ARG A 182 -7.72 -26.25 -11.83
N LYS A 183 -9.04 -26.21 -12.14
CA LYS A 183 -9.66 -26.98 -13.22
C LYS A 183 -9.81 -26.19 -14.52
N GLU A 184 -9.38 -24.91 -14.56
CA GLU A 184 -9.46 -24.12 -15.78
C GLU A 184 -8.43 -24.59 -16.81
N ASP A 185 -8.84 -24.56 -18.09
CA ASP A 185 -7.95 -24.80 -19.21
C ASP A 185 -7.01 -23.60 -19.38
N ARG A 186 -5.71 -23.85 -19.25
CA ARG A 186 -4.66 -22.83 -19.31
C ARG A 186 -4.55 -22.12 -20.68
N MET A 187 -5.11 -22.73 -21.72
CA MET A 187 -5.00 -22.21 -23.09
C MET A 187 -6.24 -21.42 -23.52
N LYS A 188 -7.18 -21.18 -22.62
CA LYS A 188 -8.41 -20.40 -22.88
C LYS A 188 -8.34 -19.01 -22.32
#